data_83a656df459c6850859a01f8e6326344
#
_entry.id   83a656df459c6850859a01f8e6326344
#
_cell.length_a   1.000
_cell.length_b   1.000
_cell.length_c   1.000
_cell.angle_alpha   90.00
_cell.angle_beta   90.00
_cell.angle_gamma   90.00
#
_symmetry.space_group_name_H-M   'P 1'
#
loop_
_entity.id
_entity.type
_entity.pdbx_description
1 polymer ?
#
loop_
_entity_poly.entity_id
_entity_poly.type
_entity_poly.pdbx_seq_one_letter_code
_entity_poly.pdbx_strand_id
1 'polypeptide(L)'
;MNIVVGSRRSGKLTKFLNDFITTDNAIIICNTANRKYDIIYRLSVLDPQTDYSNRVYVFKDEIRGIPMDTKVFIDRADELLGRVIGYKIQEVSINEESINDITKTIPPHSN
;
A
#
# COMPACT_ATOMS: atom_id res chain seq x y z
N MET A 1 -1.26 4.91 12.88
CA MET A 1 -1.45 4.36 11.54
C MET A 1 -0.38 3.34 11.24
N ASN A 2 -0.75 2.17 10.81
CA ASN A 2 0.20 1.14 10.43
C ASN A 2 0.37 1.15 8.92
N ILE A 3 1.61 1.06 8.46
CA ILE A 3 1.92 1.12 7.05
C ILE A 3 2.61 -0.18 6.63
N VAL A 4 2.09 -0.80 5.59
CA VAL A 4 2.69 -1.98 4.97
C VAL A 4 3.10 -1.59 3.56
N VAL A 5 4.33 -1.88 3.20
CA VAL A 5 4.91 -1.41 1.96
C VAL A 5 5.19 -2.56 1.01
N GLY A 6 4.77 -2.41 -0.23
CA GLY A 6 5.12 -3.34 -1.30
C GLY A 6 6.07 -2.69 -2.27
N SER A 7 7.08 -3.44 -2.70
CA SER A 7 8.01 -2.99 -3.71
C SER A 7 7.72 -3.71 -5.02
N ARG A 8 7.86 -3.00 -6.14
CA ARG A 8 7.65 -3.62 -7.44
C ARG A 8 8.67 -4.72 -7.74
N ARG A 9 9.77 -4.77 -6.98
CA ARG A 9 10.81 -5.76 -7.19
C ARG A 9 10.59 -7.04 -6.42
N SER A 10 9.68 -7.02 -5.48
CA SER A 10 9.55 -8.14 -4.55
C SER A 10 9.01 -9.41 -5.21
N GLY A 11 8.25 -9.26 -6.30
CA GLY A 11 7.57 -10.39 -6.89
C GLY A 11 6.53 -11.01 -5.96
N LYS A 12 6.14 -10.31 -4.91
CA LYS A 12 5.27 -10.83 -3.88
C LYS A 12 3.92 -10.11 -3.83
N LEU A 13 3.44 -9.70 -4.98
CA LEU A 13 2.18 -8.97 -5.04
C LEU A 13 1.02 -9.80 -4.47
N THR A 14 0.99 -11.08 -4.77
CA THR A 14 -0.08 -11.95 -4.28
C THR A 14 -0.08 -12.00 -2.76
N LYS A 15 1.09 -12.11 -2.14
CA LYS A 15 1.20 -12.09 -0.69
C LYS A 15 0.72 -10.75 -0.11
N PHE A 16 1.14 -9.66 -0.72
CA PHE A 16 0.74 -8.32 -0.31
C PHE A 16 -0.78 -8.18 -0.34
N LEU A 17 -1.41 -8.63 -1.41
CA LEU A 17 -2.86 -8.55 -1.55
C LEU A 17 -3.58 -9.49 -0.58
N ASN A 18 -3.05 -10.69 -0.35
CA ASN A 18 -3.64 -11.60 0.62
C ASN A 18 -3.54 -11.05 2.04
N ASP A 19 -2.43 -10.42 2.38
CA ASP A 19 -2.29 -9.77 3.67
C ASP A 19 -3.32 -8.64 3.83
N PHE A 20 -3.54 -7.88 2.77
CA PHE A 20 -4.56 -6.84 2.78
C PHE A 20 -5.96 -7.41 3.00
N ILE A 21 -6.30 -8.48 2.27
CA ILE A 21 -7.63 -9.10 2.37
C ILE A 21 -7.93 -9.55 3.80
N THR A 22 -6.93 -10.05 4.49
CA THR A 22 -7.11 -10.57 5.84
C THR A 22 -6.94 -9.51 6.92
N THR A 23 -6.72 -8.27 6.55
CA THR A 23 -6.53 -7.18 7.51
C THR A 23 -7.78 -6.33 7.55
N ASP A 24 -8.35 -6.19 8.74
CA ASP A 24 -9.51 -5.32 8.94
C ASP A 24 -9.09 -3.85 8.91
N ASN A 25 -10.01 -3.01 8.48
CA ASN A 25 -9.83 -1.56 8.48
C ASN A 25 -8.57 -1.15 7.71
N ALA A 26 -8.43 -1.65 6.50
CA ALA A 26 -7.26 -1.41 5.68
C ALA A 26 -7.64 -0.82 4.33
N ILE A 27 -6.73 -0.01 3.79
CA ILE A 27 -6.86 0.52 2.42
C ILE A 27 -5.55 0.27 1.68
N ILE A 28 -5.62 0.33 0.36
CA ILE A 28 -4.43 0.29 -0.49
C ILE A 28 -4.30 1.65 -1.16
N ILE A 29 -3.09 2.17 -1.19
CA ILE A 29 -2.75 3.37 -1.95
C ILE A 29 -1.80 2.97 -3.06
N CYS A 30 -2.12 3.39 -4.28
CA CYS A 30 -1.29 3.12 -5.45
C CYS A 30 -1.03 4.41 -6.22
N ASN A 31 -0.23 4.29 -7.28
CA ASN A 31 0.32 5.45 -7.99
C ASN A 31 -0.58 6.01 -9.08
N THR A 32 -1.28 5.15 -9.79
CA THR A 32 -2.01 5.54 -10.99
C THR A 32 -3.37 4.87 -11.03
N ALA A 33 -4.26 5.43 -11.84
CA ALA A 33 -5.59 4.84 -12.02
C ALA A 33 -5.49 3.46 -12.68
N ASN A 34 -4.59 3.29 -13.62
CA ASN A 34 -4.41 1.98 -14.26
C ASN A 34 -3.99 0.93 -13.24
N ARG A 35 -3.10 1.30 -12.32
CA ARG A 35 -2.67 0.40 -11.28
C ARG A 35 -3.82 0.08 -10.33
N LYS A 36 -4.65 1.06 -10.02
CA LYS A 36 -5.82 0.85 -9.18
C LYS A 36 -6.73 -0.22 -9.78
N TYR A 37 -7.04 -0.11 -11.07
CA TYR A 37 -7.91 -1.09 -11.71
C TYR A 37 -7.28 -2.47 -11.77
N ASP A 38 -5.98 -2.55 -11.99
CA ASP A 38 -5.27 -3.82 -11.97
C ASP A 38 -5.36 -4.48 -10.59
N ILE A 39 -5.14 -3.69 -9.54
CA ILE A 39 -5.22 -4.19 -8.17
C ILE A 39 -6.64 -4.66 -7.85
N ILE A 40 -7.64 -3.88 -8.21
CA ILE A 40 -9.03 -4.26 -7.96
C ILE A 40 -9.37 -5.57 -8.67
N TYR A 41 -8.90 -5.72 -9.90
CA TYR A 41 -9.13 -6.97 -10.64
C TYR A 41 -8.48 -8.15 -9.93
N ARG A 42 -7.23 -8.00 -9.50
CA ARG A 42 -6.52 -9.08 -8.81
C ARG A 42 -7.19 -9.43 -7.49
N LEU A 43 -7.67 -8.43 -6.77
CA LEU A 43 -8.42 -8.68 -5.54
C LEU A 43 -9.72 -9.44 -5.82
N SER A 44 -10.38 -9.15 -6.93
CA SER A 44 -11.61 -9.85 -7.28
C SER A 44 -11.35 -11.32 -7.63
N VAL A 45 -10.17 -11.63 -8.12
CA VAL A 45 -9.78 -13.02 -8.38
C VAL A 45 -9.51 -13.75 -7.08
N LEU A 46 -8.83 -13.08 -6.15
CA LEU A 46 -8.49 -13.69 -4.87
C LEU A 46 -9.69 -13.82 -3.93
N ASP A 47 -10.59 -12.87 -3.99
CA ASP A 47 -11.76 -12.85 -3.11
C ASP A 47 -12.98 -12.34 -3.89
N PRO A 48 -13.62 -13.22 -4.66
CA PRO A 48 -14.75 -12.80 -5.52
C PRO A 48 -15.98 -12.34 -4.77
N GLN A 49 -16.04 -12.62 -3.47
CA GLN A 49 -17.23 -12.30 -2.66
C GLN A 49 -17.26 -10.83 -2.22
N THR A 50 -16.13 -10.14 -2.29
CA THR A 50 -16.00 -8.81 -1.73
C THR A 50 -15.68 -7.78 -2.81
N ASP A 51 -16.32 -6.62 -2.73
CA ASP A 51 -16.02 -5.50 -3.62
C ASP A 51 -15.01 -4.58 -2.93
N TYR A 52 -13.82 -4.52 -3.50
CA TYR A 52 -12.73 -3.72 -2.93
C TYR A 52 -12.58 -2.35 -3.57
N SER A 53 -13.48 -1.97 -4.47
CA SER A 53 -13.30 -0.74 -5.25
C SER A 53 -13.25 0.52 -4.37
N ASN A 54 -13.86 0.49 -3.19
CA ASN A 54 -13.86 1.63 -2.28
C ASN A 54 -12.71 1.60 -1.28
N ARG A 55 -11.82 0.63 -1.39
CA ARG A 55 -10.69 0.49 -0.47
C ARG A 55 -9.34 0.60 -1.18
N VAL A 56 -9.34 0.90 -2.46
CA VAL A 56 -8.13 1.10 -3.25
C VAL A 56 -8.15 2.53 -3.77
N TYR A 57 -7.12 3.29 -3.42
CA TYR A 57 -7.05 4.72 -3.70
C TYR A 57 -5.84 5.04 -4.55
N VAL A 58 -5.98 5.99 -5.45
CA VAL A 58 -4.83 6.57 -6.14
C VAL A 58 -4.31 7.69 -5.24
N PHE A 59 -2.99 7.72 -5.06
CA PHE A 59 -2.39 8.77 -4.26
C PHE A 59 -2.75 10.14 -4.83
N LYS A 60 -3.20 11.03 -4.02
CA LYS A 60 -3.52 12.43 -4.22
C LYS A 60 -4.64 12.79 -3.26
N ASP A 61 -5.66 13.43 -3.80
CA ASP A 61 -6.73 13.96 -2.97
C ASP A 61 -7.70 12.89 -2.47
N GLU A 62 -7.69 11.74 -3.11
CA GLU A 62 -8.61 10.67 -2.75
C GLU A 62 -8.43 10.17 -1.33
N ILE A 63 -7.27 10.41 -0.74
CA ILE A 63 -6.97 9.85 0.58
C ILE A 63 -7.31 10.78 1.73
N ARG A 64 -8.03 11.85 1.45
CA ARG A 64 -8.44 12.76 2.51
C ARG A 64 -9.51 12.14 3.40
N GLY A 65 -9.43 12.46 4.68
CA GLY A 65 -10.45 12.05 5.63
C GLY A 65 -10.33 10.61 6.11
N ILE A 66 -9.23 9.97 5.85
CA ILE A 66 -9.02 8.60 6.32
C ILE A 66 -8.75 8.60 7.82
N PRO A 67 -9.47 7.78 8.59
CA PRO A 67 -9.25 7.73 10.03
C PRO A 67 -7.83 7.33 10.40
N MET A 68 -7.39 7.82 11.54
CA MET A 68 -6.02 7.61 12.00
C MET A 68 -5.71 6.15 12.30
N ASP A 69 -6.70 5.35 12.64
CA ASP A 69 -6.50 3.94 12.95
C ASP A 69 -6.49 3.04 11.73
N THR A 70 -6.64 3.62 10.55
CA THR A 70 -6.64 2.86 9.31
C THR A 70 -5.26 2.28 9.03
N LYS A 71 -5.22 1.03 8.59
CA LYS A 71 -3.99 0.40 8.15
C LYS A 71 -3.81 0.66 6.67
N VAL A 72 -2.63 1.16 6.29
CA VAL A 72 -2.39 1.62 4.92
C VAL A 72 -1.38 0.71 4.25
N PHE A 73 -1.80 0.09 3.16
CA PHE A 73 -0.95 -0.72 2.31
C PHE A 73 -0.53 0.13 1.12
N ILE A 74 0.76 0.33 0.95
CA ILE A 74 1.28 1.18 -0.13
C ILE A 74 1.89 0.30 -1.21
N ASP A 75 1.26 0.30 -2.37
CA ASP A 75 1.74 -0.43 -3.52
C ASP A 75 2.86 0.35 -4.21
N ARG A 76 3.94 -0.32 -4.53
CA ARG A 76 5.08 0.27 -5.25
C ARG A 76 5.56 1.55 -4.57
N ALA A 77 5.89 1.42 -3.29
CA ALA A 77 6.23 2.58 -2.47
C ALA A 77 7.43 3.34 -3.00
N ASP A 78 8.36 2.69 -3.67
CA ASP A 78 9.51 3.36 -4.28
C ASP A 78 9.07 4.36 -5.34
N GLU A 79 8.08 4.00 -6.17
CA GLU A 79 7.56 4.92 -7.16
C GLU A 79 6.80 6.07 -6.52
N LEU A 80 6.03 5.76 -5.49
CA LEU A 80 5.25 6.77 -4.79
C LEU A 80 6.16 7.80 -4.14
N LEU A 81 7.23 7.35 -3.51
CA LEU A 81 8.21 8.26 -2.89
C LEU A 81 8.81 9.21 -3.92
N GLY A 82 9.14 8.70 -5.09
CA GLY A 82 9.66 9.55 -6.14
C GLY A 82 8.70 10.66 -6.54
N ARG A 83 7.41 10.34 -6.60
CA ARG A 83 6.40 11.33 -6.95
C ARG A 83 6.20 12.36 -5.84
N VAL A 84 6.16 11.90 -4.60
CA VAL A 84 5.93 12.79 -3.45
C VAL A 84 7.05 13.79 -3.29
N ILE A 85 8.29 13.34 -3.42
CA ILE A 85 9.45 14.20 -3.24
C ILE A 85 9.65 15.11 -4.44
N GLY A 86 9.19 14.71 -5.62
CA GLY A 86 9.36 15.50 -6.82
C GLY A 86 10.74 15.36 -7.44
N TYR A 87 11.54 14.42 -6.96
CA TYR A 87 12.86 14.14 -7.50
C TYR A 87 12.91 12.72 -8.02
N LYS A 88 13.80 12.51 -8.99
CA LYS A 88 14.08 11.15 -9.42
C LYS A 88 14.87 10.45 -8.33
N ILE A 89 14.34 9.36 -7.84
CA ILE A 89 15.01 8.57 -6.81
C ILE A 89 16.02 7.65 -7.49
N GLN A 90 17.29 7.87 -7.21
CA GLN A 90 18.37 7.07 -7.76
C GLN A 90 18.37 5.68 -7.15
N GLU A 91 18.21 5.65 -5.86
CA GLU A 91 18.27 4.39 -5.12
C GLU A 91 17.33 4.49 -3.93
N VAL A 92 16.47 3.50 -3.84
CA VAL A 92 15.60 3.36 -2.67
C VAL A 92 15.86 1.99 -2.10
N SER A 93 16.30 1.98 -0.87
CA SER A 93 16.54 0.72 -0.18
C SER A 93 15.28 0.36 0.59
N ILE A 94 14.51 -0.55 0.02
CA ILE A 94 13.29 -1.03 0.66
C ILE A 94 13.50 -2.50 0.98
N ASN A 95 13.52 -2.79 2.26
CA ASN A 95 13.65 -4.14 2.76
C ASN A 95 12.34 -4.50 3.42
N GLU A 96 11.62 -5.46 2.85
CA GLU A 96 10.31 -5.82 3.34
C GLU A 96 10.33 -6.25 4.80
N GLU A 97 11.35 -6.97 5.22
CA GLU A 97 11.48 -7.38 6.61
C GLU A 97 11.63 -6.17 7.52
N SER A 98 12.50 -5.24 7.14
CA SER A 98 12.70 -4.03 7.93
C SER A 98 11.43 -3.19 7.99
N ILE A 99 10.74 -3.08 6.88
CA ILE A 99 9.49 -2.32 6.84
C ILE A 99 8.45 -2.96 7.74
N ASN A 100 8.32 -4.28 7.69
CA ASN A 100 7.38 -4.99 8.53
C ASN A 100 7.73 -4.82 10.00
N ASP A 101 9.00 -4.88 10.34
CA ASP A 101 9.44 -4.67 11.71
C ASP A 101 9.07 -3.26 12.18
N ILE A 102 9.28 -2.28 11.33
CA ILE A 102 8.92 -0.90 11.65
C ILE A 102 7.43 -0.79 11.94
N THR A 103 6.61 -1.37 11.09
CA THR A 103 5.17 -1.27 11.26
C THR A 103 4.67 -2.01 12.50
N LYS A 104 5.40 -3.04 12.93
CA LYS A 104 5.02 -3.81 14.10
C LYS A 104 5.49 -3.20 15.40
N THR A 105 6.66 -2.58 15.40
CA THR A 105 7.34 -2.20 16.62
C THR A 105 7.43 -0.71 16.85
N ILE A 106 7.34 0.09 15.82
CA ILE A 106 7.48 1.52 15.93
C ILE A 106 6.12 2.17 15.78
N PRO A 107 5.61 2.79 16.84
CA PRO A 107 4.38 3.57 16.71
C PRO A 107 4.59 4.71 15.73
N PRO A 108 3.54 5.18 15.07
CA PRO A 108 3.68 6.20 14.04
C PRO A 108 4.37 7.48 14.51
N HIS A 109 4.23 7.81 15.77
CA HIS A 109 4.81 9.03 16.32
C HIS A 109 6.22 8.83 16.84
N SER A 110 6.69 7.62 16.85
CA SER A 110 8.00 7.31 17.37
C SER A 110 9.04 7.56 16.31
N ASN A 111 10.09 8.06 16.73
CA ASN A 111 11.14 8.32 15.80
C ASN A 111 12.41 8.36 16.31
#